data_6a524d3f909ccd815e661dda26a6f852
#
_entry.id   6a524d3f909ccd815e661dda26a6f852
#
_cell.length_a   1.000
_cell.length_b   1.000
_cell.length_c   1.000
_cell.angle_alpha   90.00
_cell.angle_beta   90.00
_cell.angle_gamma   90.00
#
_symmetry.space_group_name_H-M   'P 1'
#
loop_
_entity.id
_entity.type
_entity.pdbx_description
1 polymer ?
#
loop_
_entity_poly.entity_id
_entity_poly.type
_entity_poly.pdbx_seq_one_letter_code
_entity_poly.pdbx_strand_id
1 'polypeptide(L)'
;MKQEELKKLLDTMSLQEKIDQMLQLTGDFYQDADSVLTGPAVQLGVTGEDVHMAGSILGTCRAEKLIKIQKRYMENHPHHIPLLFMMDIIHGMKTIFPIPLGQGASFEPELSKRCVAAAAKEAAVSGLHVTFAPMVDLVRDARWGRVMESTGEDTWLNSLFARAM
;
A
#
# COMPACT_ATOMS: atom_id res chain seq x y z
N MET A 1 -0.19 -17.46 12.61
CA MET A 1 0.94 -18.37 12.35
C MET A 1 1.99 -18.13 13.42
N LYS A 2 2.56 -19.19 14.00
CA LYS A 2 3.62 -19.04 15.01
C LYS A 2 4.95 -18.75 14.32
N GLN A 3 5.90 -18.13 15.01
CA GLN A 3 7.20 -17.76 14.45
C GLN A 3 7.98 -18.97 13.88
N GLU A 4 7.86 -20.12 14.52
CA GLU A 4 8.47 -21.36 14.03
C GLU A 4 7.85 -21.85 12.71
N GLU A 5 6.55 -21.66 12.51
CA GLU A 5 5.86 -22.03 11.28
C GLU A 5 6.28 -21.12 10.14
N LEU A 6 6.43 -19.80 10.42
CA LEU A 6 6.96 -18.82 9.46
C LEU A 6 8.39 -19.16 9.04
N LYS A 7 9.23 -19.54 10.01
CA LYS A 7 10.61 -19.95 9.72
C LYS A 7 10.64 -21.20 8.83
N LYS A 8 9.83 -22.20 9.14
CA LYS A 8 9.74 -23.41 8.31
C LYS A 8 9.30 -23.09 6.89
N LEU A 9 8.29 -22.21 6.73
CA LEU A 9 7.85 -21.76 5.41
C LEU A 9 9.00 -21.09 4.66
N LEU A 10 9.69 -20.14 5.32
CA LEU A 10 10.83 -19.46 4.73
C LEU A 10 11.96 -20.42 4.32
N ASP A 11 12.20 -21.47 5.11
CA ASP A 11 13.22 -22.49 4.82
C ASP A 11 12.85 -23.38 3.61
N THR A 12 11.56 -23.49 3.28
CA THR A 12 11.11 -24.23 2.06
C THR A 12 11.23 -23.39 0.79
N MET A 13 11.34 -22.09 0.87
CA MET A 13 11.41 -21.20 -0.28
C MET A 13 12.83 -21.14 -0.85
N SER A 14 12.93 -21.15 -2.17
CA SER A 14 14.16 -20.83 -2.90
C SER A 14 14.57 -19.37 -2.71
N LEU A 15 15.79 -19.02 -3.10
CA LEU A 15 16.24 -17.62 -3.06
C LEU A 15 15.40 -16.75 -4.00
N GLN A 16 15.07 -17.23 -5.18
CA GLN A 16 14.24 -16.50 -6.15
C GLN A 16 12.85 -16.23 -5.59
N GLU A 17 12.17 -17.22 -5.06
CA GLU A 17 10.84 -17.06 -4.43
C GLU A 17 10.87 -16.05 -3.28
N LYS A 18 11.95 -15.99 -2.50
CA LYS A 18 12.13 -14.97 -1.44
C LYS A 18 12.28 -13.56 -2.01
N ILE A 19 13.01 -13.41 -3.13
CA ILE A 19 13.18 -12.15 -3.83
C ILE A 19 11.85 -11.69 -4.41
N ASP A 20 11.11 -12.58 -5.06
CA ASP A 20 9.82 -12.29 -5.69
C ASP A 20 8.78 -11.84 -4.66
N GLN A 21 8.80 -12.40 -3.44
CA GLN A 21 7.95 -11.91 -2.34
C GLN A 21 8.23 -10.46 -1.95
N MET A 22 9.37 -9.89 -2.30
CA MET A 22 9.68 -8.47 -2.09
C MET A 22 9.24 -7.59 -3.25
N LEU A 23 8.82 -8.19 -4.37
CA LEU A 23 8.36 -7.47 -5.54
C LEU A 23 6.98 -6.86 -5.28
N GLN A 24 6.81 -5.59 -5.65
CA GLN A 24 5.54 -4.88 -5.67
C GLN A 24 5.18 -4.51 -7.11
N LEU A 25 4.02 -4.95 -7.55
CA LEU A 25 3.48 -4.64 -8.87
C LEU A 25 2.26 -3.75 -8.78
N THR A 26 1.88 -3.10 -9.89
CA THR A 26 0.62 -2.36 -9.97
C THR A 26 -0.54 -3.30 -10.29
N GLY A 27 -1.76 -2.89 -9.94
CA GLY A 27 -2.95 -3.69 -10.19
C GLY A 27 -3.27 -3.94 -11.67
N ASP A 28 -2.59 -3.23 -12.58
CA ASP A 28 -2.78 -3.40 -14.02
C ASP A 28 -2.26 -4.74 -14.54
N PHE A 29 -1.30 -5.34 -13.83
CA PHE A 29 -0.81 -6.69 -14.14
C PHE A 29 -1.84 -7.79 -13.85
N TYR A 30 -2.90 -7.50 -13.11
CA TYR A 30 -3.90 -8.45 -12.66
C TYR A 30 -5.30 -8.14 -13.23
N GLN A 31 -5.36 -7.65 -14.47
CA GLN A 31 -6.63 -7.37 -15.14
C GLN A 31 -7.27 -8.69 -15.60
N ASP A 32 -8.58 -8.81 -15.33
CA ASP A 32 -9.49 -9.87 -15.81
C ASP A 32 -8.98 -11.31 -15.75
N ALA A 33 -8.37 -11.67 -14.63
CA ALA A 33 -7.97 -13.04 -14.30
C ALA A 33 -6.74 -13.59 -15.08
N ASP A 34 -6.22 -12.94 -16.10
CA ASP A 34 -4.96 -13.28 -16.74
C ASP A 34 -3.93 -12.16 -16.52
N SER A 35 -2.70 -12.55 -16.18
CA SER A 35 -1.59 -11.60 -16.09
C SER A 35 -1.28 -11.06 -17.48
N VAL A 36 -1.63 -9.79 -17.71
CA VAL A 36 -1.35 -9.15 -18.98
C VAL A 36 0.02 -8.47 -18.90
N LEU A 37 1.00 -9.07 -19.55
CA LEU A 37 2.31 -8.46 -19.72
C LEU A 37 2.27 -7.54 -20.94
N THR A 38 2.23 -6.24 -20.71
CA THR A 38 2.22 -5.24 -21.78
C THR A 38 3.19 -4.09 -21.49
N GLY A 39 3.71 -3.50 -22.57
CA GLY A 39 4.43 -2.23 -22.53
C GLY A 39 5.63 -2.21 -21.60
N PRO A 40 5.65 -1.30 -20.59
CA PRO A 40 6.82 -1.10 -19.71
C PRO A 40 7.25 -2.34 -18.93
N ALA A 41 6.32 -3.22 -18.58
CA ALA A 41 6.63 -4.45 -17.84
C ALA A 41 7.53 -5.38 -18.65
N VAL A 42 7.22 -5.57 -19.93
CA VAL A 42 8.05 -6.38 -20.84
C VAL A 42 9.43 -5.74 -21.00
N GLN A 43 9.49 -4.40 -21.09
CA GLN A 43 10.75 -3.66 -21.20
C GLN A 43 11.61 -3.80 -19.93
N LEU A 44 10.98 -3.93 -18.77
CA LEU A 44 11.66 -4.18 -17.49
C LEU A 44 12.00 -5.66 -17.26
N GLY A 45 11.63 -6.54 -18.19
CA GLY A 45 11.89 -7.97 -18.09
C GLY A 45 11.00 -8.71 -17.11
N VAL A 46 9.88 -8.11 -16.67
CA VAL A 46 8.89 -8.78 -15.81
C VAL A 46 8.23 -9.91 -16.59
N THR A 47 8.23 -11.09 -16.03
CA THR A 47 7.65 -12.31 -16.61
C THR A 47 6.28 -12.62 -15.99
N GLY A 48 5.52 -13.54 -16.61
CA GLY A 48 4.29 -14.05 -16.01
C GLY A 48 4.53 -14.78 -14.68
N GLU A 49 5.69 -15.41 -14.53
CA GLU A 49 6.11 -16.04 -13.29
C GLU A 49 6.31 -15.03 -12.17
N ASP A 50 6.99 -13.92 -12.43
CA ASP A 50 7.17 -12.81 -11.47
C ASP A 50 5.82 -12.28 -10.98
N VAL A 51 4.83 -12.16 -11.87
CA VAL A 51 3.48 -11.72 -11.51
C VAL A 51 2.80 -12.70 -10.55
N HIS A 52 2.99 -13.99 -10.74
CA HIS A 52 2.42 -15.04 -9.87
C HIS A 52 3.17 -15.20 -8.54
N MET A 53 4.37 -14.64 -8.43
CA MET A 53 5.22 -14.74 -7.23
C MET A 53 5.35 -13.43 -6.44
N ALA A 54 4.94 -12.30 -7.01
CA ALA A 54 5.03 -10.99 -6.36
C ALA A 54 4.29 -10.94 -5.02
N GLY A 55 4.91 -10.35 -3.98
CA GLY A 55 4.34 -10.33 -2.63
C GLY A 55 3.28 -9.25 -2.42
N SER A 56 3.20 -8.24 -3.29
CA SER A 56 2.29 -7.11 -3.08
C SER A 56 1.81 -6.42 -4.35
N ILE A 57 0.65 -5.79 -4.25
CA ILE A 57 0.03 -4.99 -5.31
C ILE A 57 -0.26 -3.59 -4.79
N LEU A 58 0.14 -2.58 -5.57
CA LEU A 58 -0.16 -1.17 -5.32
C LEU A 58 -1.27 -0.66 -6.24
N GLY A 59 -2.12 0.21 -5.70
CA GLY A 59 -3.02 1.05 -6.50
C GLY A 59 -4.30 0.36 -6.99
N THR A 60 -4.63 -0.83 -6.49
CA THR A 60 -5.89 -1.51 -6.78
C THR A 60 -6.79 -1.52 -5.56
N CYS A 61 -8.03 -1.12 -5.74
CA CYS A 61 -9.07 -1.16 -4.72
C CYS A 61 -10.36 -1.76 -5.30
N ARG A 62 -11.40 -1.89 -4.52
CA ARG A 62 -12.69 -2.58 -4.70
C ARG A 62 -12.62 -4.04 -4.26
N ALA A 63 -13.31 -4.31 -3.16
CA ALA A 63 -13.30 -5.62 -2.50
C ALA A 63 -13.56 -6.80 -3.46
N GLU A 64 -14.55 -6.69 -4.35
CA GLU A 64 -14.85 -7.75 -5.32
C GLU A 64 -13.68 -8.08 -6.27
N LYS A 65 -12.99 -7.04 -6.75
CA LYS A 65 -11.81 -7.22 -7.62
C LYS A 65 -10.67 -7.86 -6.83
N LEU A 66 -10.41 -7.36 -5.62
CA LEU A 66 -9.33 -7.88 -4.76
C LEU A 66 -9.56 -9.34 -4.36
N ILE A 67 -10.81 -9.72 -4.07
CA ILE A 67 -11.17 -11.12 -3.76
C ILE A 67 -10.88 -12.04 -4.96
N LYS A 68 -11.23 -11.61 -6.18
CA LYS A 68 -10.95 -12.40 -7.40
C LYS A 68 -9.46 -12.57 -7.62
N ILE A 69 -8.70 -11.46 -7.53
CA ILE A 69 -7.24 -11.49 -7.67
C ILE A 69 -6.62 -12.43 -6.61
N GLN A 70 -6.99 -12.26 -5.35
CA GLN A 70 -6.43 -13.05 -4.25
C GLN A 70 -6.69 -14.55 -4.40
N LYS A 71 -7.92 -14.94 -4.73
CA LYS A 71 -8.26 -16.35 -4.94
C LYS A 71 -7.38 -16.97 -6.03
N ARG A 72 -7.34 -16.33 -7.20
CA ARG A 72 -6.56 -16.83 -8.32
C ARG A 72 -5.05 -16.85 -8.03
N TYR A 73 -4.54 -15.79 -7.40
CA TYR A 73 -3.15 -15.72 -7.00
C TYR A 73 -2.78 -16.88 -6.07
N MET A 74 -3.56 -17.13 -5.03
CA MET A 74 -3.31 -18.21 -4.08
C MET A 74 -3.43 -19.62 -4.70
N GLU A 75 -4.31 -19.80 -5.69
CA GLU A 75 -4.43 -21.06 -6.41
C GLU A 75 -3.16 -21.41 -7.21
N ASN A 76 -2.46 -20.39 -7.72
CA ASN A 76 -1.26 -20.55 -8.53
C ASN A 76 0.04 -20.42 -7.74
N HIS A 77 0.02 -19.82 -6.55
CA HIS A 77 1.21 -19.59 -5.74
C HIS A 77 1.65 -20.89 -5.04
N PRO A 78 2.90 -21.36 -5.19
CA PRO A 78 3.35 -22.68 -4.70
C PRO A 78 3.25 -22.84 -3.19
N HIS A 79 3.38 -21.74 -2.44
CA HIS A 79 3.29 -21.73 -0.98
C HIS A 79 1.96 -21.17 -0.46
N HIS A 80 1.01 -20.85 -1.35
CA HIS A 80 -0.29 -20.23 -1.00
C HIS A 80 -0.18 -19.01 -0.09
N ILE A 81 0.90 -18.21 -0.27
CA ILE A 81 1.09 -16.95 0.46
C ILE A 81 0.17 -15.90 -0.17
N PRO A 82 -0.68 -15.21 0.61
CA PRO A 82 -1.57 -14.20 0.06
C PRO A 82 -0.84 -12.91 -0.31
N LEU A 83 -1.30 -12.24 -1.36
CA LEU A 83 -0.86 -10.89 -1.73
C LEU A 83 -1.20 -9.87 -0.66
N LEU A 84 -0.31 -8.91 -0.46
CA LEU A 84 -0.60 -7.67 0.26
C LEU A 84 -1.14 -6.63 -0.71
N PHE A 85 -2.31 -6.08 -0.44
CA PHE A 85 -2.88 -4.98 -1.19
C PHE A 85 -2.57 -3.65 -0.50
N MET A 86 -1.99 -2.73 -1.26
CA MET A 86 -1.48 -1.46 -0.75
C MET A 86 -2.00 -0.29 -1.59
N MET A 87 -2.19 0.85 -0.95
CA MET A 87 -2.61 2.08 -1.63
C MET A 87 -2.19 3.33 -0.84
N ASP A 88 -1.93 4.43 -1.55
CA ASP A 88 -1.76 5.74 -0.94
C ASP A 88 -3.12 6.30 -0.51
N ILE A 89 -3.33 6.42 0.81
CA ILE A 89 -4.55 6.98 1.39
C ILE A 89 -4.14 8.14 2.27
N ILE A 90 -3.73 9.23 1.61
CA ILE A 90 -3.07 10.36 2.27
C ILE A 90 -4.07 11.21 3.07
N HIS A 91 -5.26 11.48 2.50
CA HIS A 91 -6.27 12.29 3.15
C HIS A 91 -7.71 11.80 2.91
N GLY A 92 -7.87 10.49 2.85
CA GLY A 92 -9.16 9.83 2.70
C GLY A 92 -9.18 8.80 1.58
N MET A 93 -10.23 7.98 1.54
CA MET A 93 -10.43 6.95 0.52
C MET A 93 -11.73 7.21 -0.25
N LYS A 94 -12.89 6.86 0.29
CA LYS A 94 -14.21 7.25 -0.25
C LYS A 94 -14.60 8.61 0.28
N THR A 95 -14.46 8.81 1.57
CA THR A 95 -14.61 10.12 2.22
C THR A 95 -13.28 10.86 2.09
N ILE A 96 -13.32 12.01 1.43
CA ILE A 96 -12.15 12.88 1.25
C ILE A 96 -12.14 13.92 2.36
N PHE A 97 -11.04 13.97 3.09
CA PHE A 97 -10.75 14.94 4.13
C PHE A 97 -9.85 16.06 3.59
N PRO A 98 -9.69 17.17 4.32
CA PRO A 98 -8.71 18.19 3.95
C PRO A 98 -7.32 17.60 3.75
N ILE A 99 -6.56 18.14 2.81
CA ILE A 99 -5.17 17.77 2.59
C ILE A 99 -4.35 17.90 3.88
N PRO A 100 -3.27 17.12 4.08
CA PRO A 100 -2.48 17.18 5.30
C PRO A 100 -2.00 18.59 5.68
N LEU A 101 -1.63 19.42 4.72
CA LEU A 101 -1.29 20.83 4.98
C LEU A 101 -2.44 21.61 5.62
N GLY A 102 -3.67 21.40 5.14
CA GLY A 102 -4.87 21.99 5.74
C GLY A 102 -5.18 21.42 7.12
N GLN A 103 -4.92 20.14 7.34
CA GLN A 103 -5.03 19.52 8.66
C GLN A 103 -3.98 20.09 9.62
N GLY A 104 -2.73 20.26 9.18
CA GLY A 104 -1.66 20.90 9.95
C GLY A 104 -1.99 22.34 10.37
N ALA A 105 -2.63 23.10 9.48
CA ALA A 105 -3.08 24.46 9.77
C ALA A 105 -4.18 24.54 10.85
N SER A 106 -4.81 23.43 11.22
CA SER A 106 -5.73 23.38 12.36
C SER A 106 -5.03 23.42 13.72
N PHE A 107 -3.74 23.06 13.77
CA PHE A 107 -2.96 22.86 15.01
C PHE A 107 -3.58 21.80 15.94
N GLU A 108 -4.44 20.91 15.42
CA GLU A 108 -5.20 19.94 16.20
C GLU A 108 -4.96 18.49 15.72
N PRO A 109 -3.90 17.82 16.20
CA PRO A 109 -3.57 16.44 15.79
C PRO A 109 -4.71 15.44 16.01
N GLU A 110 -5.53 15.61 17.04
CA GLU A 110 -6.64 14.69 17.34
C GLU A 110 -7.74 14.74 16.28
N LEU A 111 -7.92 15.89 15.60
CA LEU A 111 -8.81 15.99 14.44
C LEU A 111 -8.31 15.09 13.29
N SER A 112 -7.03 15.17 12.97
CA SER A 112 -6.41 14.33 11.94
C SER A 112 -6.50 12.84 12.27
N LYS A 113 -6.28 12.45 13.52
CA LYS A 113 -6.49 11.07 13.99
C LYS A 113 -7.90 10.55 13.65
N ARG A 114 -8.94 11.35 13.87
CA ARG A 114 -10.32 10.97 13.53
C ARG A 114 -10.51 10.81 12.02
N CYS A 115 -9.91 11.69 11.21
CA CYS A 115 -9.95 11.61 9.75
C CYS A 115 -9.27 10.32 9.26
N VAL A 116 -8.07 10.05 9.74
CA VAL A 116 -7.29 8.86 9.37
C VAL A 116 -7.99 7.58 9.82
N ALA A 117 -8.56 7.54 11.03
CA ALA A 117 -9.29 6.39 11.51
C ALA A 117 -10.50 6.06 10.62
N ALA A 118 -11.22 7.07 10.13
CA ALA A 118 -12.31 6.87 9.18
C ALA A 118 -11.80 6.35 7.83
N ALA A 119 -10.74 6.96 7.29
CA ALA A 119 -10.11 6.53 6.04
C ALA A 119 -9.57 5.10 6.13
N ALA A 120 -8.88 4.75 7.21
CA ALA A 120 -8.35 3.41 7.44
C ALA A 120 -9.47 2.35 7.52
N LYS A 121 -10.60 2.68 8.15
CA LYS A 121 -11.77 1.80 8.19
C LYS A 121 -12.35 1.57 6.80
N GLU A 122 -12.50 2.63 6.00
CA GLU A 122 -12.95 2.52 4.61
C GLU A 122 -11.99 1.68 3.76
N ALA A 123 -10.68 1.87 3.94
CA ALA A 123 -9.64 1.09 3.28
C ALA A 123 -9.71 -0.39 3.64
N ALA A 124 -9.79 -0.71 4.92
CA ALA A 124 -9.84 -2.09 5.42
C ALA A 124 -11.06 -2.85 4.88
N VAL A 125 -12.27 -2.24 4.91
CA VAL A 125 -13.47 -2.88 4.35
C VAL A 125 -13.46 -2.97 2.82
N SER A 126 -12.60 -2.20 2.16
CA SER A 126 -12.34 -2.29 0.72
C SER A 126 -11.30 -3.34 0.35
N GLY A 127 -10.71 -4.03 1.34
CA GLY A 127 -9.74 -5.11 1.17
C GLY A 127 -8.27 -4.68 1.14
N LEU A 128 -7.96 -3.45 1.53
CA LEU A 128 -6.59 -2.96 1.60
C LEU A 128 -5.94 -3.34 2.94
N HIS A 129 -4.68 -3.70 2.91
CA HIS A 129 -3.91 -4.14 4.07
C HIS A 129 -2.93 -3.09 4.57
N VAL A 130 -2.38 -2.27 3.65
CA VAL A 130 -1.33 -1.29 3.93
C VAL A 130 -1.64 0.03 3.23
N THR A 131 -1.37 1.13 3.92
CA THR A 131 -1.31 2.48 3.35
C THR A 131 0.05 3.10 3.61
N PHE A 132 0.50 3.99 2.70
CA PHE A 132 1.76 4.73 2.82
C PHE A 132 1.57 6.13 3.43
N ALA A 133 0.52 6.30 4.23
CA ALA A 133 0.28 7.49 5.03
C ALA A 133 0.63 7.22 6.52
N PRO A 134 0.95 8.26 7.31
CA PRO A 134 1.06 9.68 6.92
C PRO A 134 2.37 10.02 6.21
N MET A 135 2.37 11.12 5.41
CA MET A 135 3.57 11.78 4.95
C MET A 135 4.21 12.53 6.12
N VAL A 136 5.46 12.21 6.43
CA VAL A 136 6.16 12.79 7.59
C VAL A 136 7.34 13.69 7.21
N ASP A 137 7.55 13.94 5.92
CA ASP A 137 8.53 14.89 5.45
C ASP A 137 8.13 16.32 5.82
N LEU A 138 9.15 17.14 6.13
CA LEU A 138 8.96 18.56 6.46
C LEU A 138 9.00 19.42 5.21
N VAL A 139 8.09 20.37 5.12
CA VAL A 139 8.13 21.39 4.08
C VAL A 139 9.32 22.33 4.34
N ARG A 140 10.26 22.40 3.40
CA ARG A 140 11.38 23.35 3.43
C ARG A 140 11.33 24.35 2.30
N ASP A 141 10.67 23.99 1.22
CA ASP A 141 10.53 24.81 0.02
C ASP A 141 9.10 24.64 -0.53
N ALA A 142 8.36 25.74 -0.64
CA ALA A 142 6.99 25.74 -1.15
C ALA A 142 6.87 25.28 -2.62
N ARG A 143 7.98 25.18 -3.36
CA ARG A 143 8.02 24.66 -4.75
C ARG A 143 8.05 23.14 -4.81
N TRP A 144 8.28 22.46 -3.69
CA TRP A 144 8.25 21.01 -3.63
C TRP A 144 6.88 20.46 -4.03
N GLY A 145 6.81 19.57 -5.00
CA GLY A 145 5.56 19.08 -5.59
C GLY A 145 4.61 18.35 -4.63
N ARG A 146 5.12 17.84 -3.48
CA ARG A 146 4.35 17.14 -2.47
C ARG A 146 4.06 17.97 -1.20
N VAL A 147 4.22 19.28 -1.28
CA VAL A 147 3.96 20.21 -0.14
C VAL A 147 2.59 19.98 0.51
N MET A 148 1.56 19.73 -0.31
CA MET A 148 0.19 19.53 0.17
C MET A 148 0.00 18.27 1.03
N GLU A 149 0.92 17.30 0.92
CA GLU A 149 0.84 16.02 1.64
C GLU A 149 1.47 16.08 3.03
N SER A 150 2.24 17.12 3.35
CA SER A 150 2.87 17.31 4.65
C SER A 150 1.99 18.17 5.56
N THR A 151 2.12 18.00 6.87
CA THR A 151 1.44 18.83 7.86
C THR A 151 2.12 20.18 8.11
N GLY A 152 3.25 20.47 7.44
CA GLY A 152 3.91 21.78 7.45
C GLY A 152 5.41 21.73 7.68
N GLU A 153 5.97 22.88 8.10
CA GLU A 153 7.41 23.09 8.24
C GLU A 153 7.93 22.91 9.68
N ASP A 154 7.05 22.91 10.67
CA ASP A 154 7.42 22.79 12.08
C ASP A 154 7.64 21.31 12.46
N THR A 155 8.84 21.01 12.95
CA THR A 155 9.25 19.63 13.29
C THR A 155 8.48 19.08 14.50
N TRP A 156 8.18 19.92 15.47
CA TRP A 156 7.45 19.49 16.66
C TRP A 156 5.99 19.18 16.32
N LEU A 157 5.32 20.11 15.65
CA LEU A 157 3.94 19.93 15.23
C LEU A 157 3.79 18.71 14.30
N ASN A 158 4.65 18.57 13.29
CA ASN A 158 4.65 17.40 12.40
C ASN A 158 4.80 16.09 13.20
N SER A 159 5.68 16.06 14.21
CA SER A 159 5.84 14.89 15.09
C SER A 159 4.58 14.57 15.90
N LEU A 160 3.82 15.57 16.34
CA LEU A 160 2.55 15.36 17.02
C LEU A 160 1.50 14.77 16.08
N PHE A 161 1.41 15.29 14.85
CA PHE A 161 0.53 14.74 13.82
C PHE A 161 0.91 13.30 13.46
N ALA A 162 2.19 13.04 13.21
CA ALA A 162 2.68 11.70 12.89
C ALA A 162 2.38 10.64 13.97
N ARG A 163 2.35 11.05 15.25
CA ARG A 163 1.97 10.16 16.37
C ARG A 163 0.47 9.97 16.48
N ALA A 164 -0.30 10.97 16.08
CA ALA A 164 -1.76 10.92 16.17
C ALA A 164 -2.39 10.11 15.03
N MET A 165 -1.79 10.21 13.85
CA MET A 165 -2.22 9.53 12.62
C MET A 165 -1.71 8.09 12.56
#